data_39fa037f45fdceabf5a3100714466098
#
_entry.id   39fa037f45fdceabf5a3100714466098
#
_cell.length_a   1.000
_cell.length_b   1.000
_cell.length_c   1.000
_cell.angle_alpha   90.00
_cell.angle_beta   90.00
_cell.angle_gamma   90.00
#
_symmetry.space_group_name_H-M   'P 1'
#
loop_
_entity.id
_entity.type
_entity.pdbx_description
1 polymer ?
#
loop_
_entity_poly.entity_id
_entity_poly.type
_entity_poly.pdbx_seq_one_letter_code
_entity_poly.pdbx_strand_id
1 'polypeptide(L)'
;MFRKASRFLAAATCAALLLPCAAPAAFPAAAEVCALESSEADTIPYSLIVCGTLISDCIPYHSDGQYALIPVVPMLEGLGISLDWLDDHTARFEVSGKAIVLDTAAGTLAYADSPSFSLLLPAPGSKHPAVITTIDGVFMVDRDTLMLFFQQNGIYCYCYDADCTVEIGFREDATPSA
;
A
#
# COMPACT_ATOMS: atom_id res chain seq x y z
N MET A 1 -76.80 32.61 21.64
CA MET A 1 -76.28 32.15 22.96
C MET A 1 -74.81 31.77 22.83
N PHE A 2 -73.98 32.57 23.45
CA PHE A 2 -72.53 32.44 23.40
C PHE A 2 -72.06 31.39 24.37
N ARG A 3 -71.09 30.50 23.98
CA ARG A 3 -70.16 29.89 24.91
C ARG A 3 -68.76 29.77 24.29
N LYS A 4 -67.85 30.43 25.01
CA LYS A 4 -66.40 30.58 24.77
C LYS A 4 -65.68 29.24 24.75
N ALA A 5 -64.83 29.09 23.78
CA ALA A 5 -63.83 28.03 23.76
C ALA A 5 -62.57 28.50 24.46
N SER A 6 -62.12 27.73 25.44
CA SER A 6 -60.88 27.94 26.18
C SER A 6 -59.73 27.23 25.42
N ARG A 7 -58.66 27.97 25.13
CA ARG A 7 -57.40 27.49 24.56
C ARG A 7 -56.55 26.89 25.68
N PHE A 8 -56.25 25.64 25.60
CA PHE A 8 -55.15 25.06 26.37
C PHE A 8 -53.93 24.94 25.47
N LEU A 9 -52.91 25.69 25.81
CA LEU A 9 -51.58 25.68 25.24
C LEU A 9 -50.82 24.55 25.98
N ALA A 10 -50.57 23.42 25.31
CA ALA A 10 -49.68 22.39 25.82
C ALA A 10 -48.28 22.68 25.29
N ALA A 11 -47.42 23.16 26.16
CA ALA A 11 -45.98 23.26 25.87
C ALA A 11 -45.35 21.87 25.92
N ALA A 12 -45.03 21.34 24.77
CA ALA A 12 -44.21 20.12 24.66
C ALA A 12 -42.73 20.48 24.79
N THR A 13 -42.17 20.23 25.94
CA THR A 13 -40.74 20.30 26.21
C THR A 13 -40.04 19.12 25.51
N CYS A 14 -39.45 19.36 24.35
CA CYS A 14 -38.53 18.42 23.73
C CYS A 14 -37.22 18.41 24.52
N ALA A 15 -37.06 17.42 25.39
CA ALA A 15 -35.74 17.08 25.94
C ALA A 15 -34.89 16.46 24.84
N ALA A 16 -33.97 17.25 24.28
CA ALA A 16 -32.94 16.77 23.39
C ALA A 16 -31.94 15.90 24.21
N LEU A 17 -32.06 14.61 24.08
CA LEU A 17 -31.03 13.67 24.51
C LEU A 17 -29.78 13.86 23.63
N LEU A 18 -28.84 14.66 24.14
CA LEU A 18 -27.48 14.70 23.64
C LEU A 18 -26.81 13.36 23.95
N LEU A 19 -26.88 12.43 23.02
CA LEU A 19 -25.97 11.27 22.99
C LEU A 19 -24.56 11.82 22.76
N PRO A 20 -23.58 11.51 23.62
CA PRO A 20 -22.20 11.79 23.31
C PRO A 20 -21.81 10.96 22.08
N CYS A 21 -21.58 11.65 20.96
CA CYS A 21 -20.96 11.08 19.79
C CYS A 21 -19.56 10.63 20.23
N ALA A 22 -19.39 9.32 20.44
CA ALA A 22 -18.08 8.74 20.66
C ALA A 22 -17.24 9.10 19.42
N ALA A 23 -16.24 9.93 19.62
CA ALA A 23 -15.26 10.22 18.58
C ALA A 23 -14.69 8.89 18.07
N PRO A 24 -14.63 8.67 16.76
CA PRO A 24 -13.95 7.50 16.25
C PRO A 24 -12.50 7.54 16.77
N ALA A 25 -12.07 6.43 17.34
CA ALA A 25 -10.69 6.26 17.76
C ALA A 25 -9.80 6.68 16.59
N ALA A 26 -8.93 7.66 16.83
CA ALA A 26 -7.94 8.08 15.87
C ALA A 26 -7.12 6.85 15.52
N PHE A 27 -7.26 6.37 14.29
CA PHE A 27 -6.36 5.37 13.74
C PHE A 27 -4.94 5.93 13.85
N PRO A 28 -3.94 5.11 14.20
CA PRO A 28 -2.56 5.56 14.17
C PRO A 28 -2.29 6.14 12.78
N ALA A 29 -1.78 7.38 12.80
CA ALA A 29 -1.44 8.13 11.60
C ALA A 29 -0.72 7.23 10.60
N ALA A 30 -1.14 7.37 9.34
CA ALA A 30 -0.42 6.82 8.21
C ALA A 30 1.09 6.95 8.45
N ALA A 31 1.82 5.88 8.16
CA ALA A 31 3.28 5.86 8.25
C ALA A 31 3.80 7.19 7.71
N GLU A 32 4.61 7.88 8.51
CA GLU A 32 5.24 9.12 8.12
C GLU A 32 5.95 8.86 6.79
N VAL A 33 5.40 9.40 5.71
CA VAL A 33 6.05 9.39 4.40
C VAL A 33 7.30 10.23 4.59
N CYS A 34 8.41 9.56 4.84
CA CYS A 34 9.69 10.21 4.91
C CYS A 34 10.02 10.66 3.48
N ALA A 35 9.81 11.95 3.19
CA ALA A 35 10.33 12.55 1.98
C ALA A 35 11.87 12.47 2.10
N LEU A 36 12.45 11.43 1.52
CA LEU A 36 13.90 11.35 1.35
C LEU A 36 14.29 12.41 0.34
N GLU A 37 14.89 13.49 0.82
CA GLU A 37 15.80 14.27 0.00
C GLU A 37 17.00 13.35 -0.29
N SER A 38 16.92 12.57 -1.37
CA SER A 38 17.98 11.68 -1.78
C SER A 38 19.17 12.52 -2.21
N SER A 39 20.24 12.45 -1.45
CA SER A 39 21.56 12.83 -1.93
C SER A 39 21.89 11.90 -3.11
N GLU A 40 22.00 12.43 -4.32
CA GLU A 40 22.34 11.66 -5.54
C GLU A 40 23.66 10.86 -5.41
N ALA A 41 24.48 11.16 -4.40
CA ALA A 41 25.81 10.58 -4.22
C ALA A 41 25.83 9.12 -3.75
N ASP A 42 24.70 8.60 -3.18
CA ASP A 42 24.66 7.28 -2.55
C ASP A 42 23.72 6.27 -3.25
N THR A 43 23.27 6.61 -4.46
CA THR A 43 22.37 5.73 -5.22
C THR A 43 23.15 4.90 -6.22
N ILE A 44 23.03 3.58 -6.09
CA ILE A 44 23.62 2.61 -7.03
C ILE A 44 22.49 2.08 -7.94
N PRO A 45 22.67 2.01 -9.27
CA PRO A 45 21.67 1.40 -10.14
C PRO A 45 21.69 -0.12 -9.98
N TYR A 46 20.53 -0.71 -9.77
CA TYR A 46 20.31 -2.16 -9.76
C TYR A 46 19.39 -2.56 -10.90
N SER A 47 19.61 -3.75 -11.45
CA SER A 47 18.70 -4.36 -12.41
C SER A 47 17.54 -5.03 -11.69
N LEU A 48 16.31 -4.87 -12.20
CA LEU A 48 15.14 -5.59 -11.73
C LEU A 48 14.74 -6.67 -12.72
N ILE A 49 14.80 -7.91 -12.29
CA ILE A 49 14.35 -9.09 -13.05
C ILE A 49 13.10 -9.65 -12.39
N VAL A 50 12.04 -9.84 -13.16
CA VAL A 50 10.79 -10.42 -12.68
C VAL A 50 10.44 -11.64 -13.54
N CYS A 51 10.28 -12.79 -12.91
CA CYS A 51 10.04 -14.07 -13.59
C CYS A 51 11.04 -14.33 -14.76
N GLY A 52 12.31 -14.01 -14.52
CA GLY A 52 13.39 -14.17 -15.51
C GLY A 52 13.42 -13.13 -16.63
N THR A 53 12.54 -12.12 -16.59
CA THR A 53 12.50 -11.02 -17.57
C THR A 53 13.04 -9.73 -16.96
N LEU A 54 13.97 -9.07 -17.67
CA LEU A 54 14.46 -7.75 -17.25
C LEU A 54 13.34 -6.71 -17.40
N ILE A 55 12.94 -6.11 -16.28
CA ILE A 55 11.91 -5.07 -16.22
C ILE A 55 12.55 -3.67 -16.23
N SER A 56 13.65 -3.51 -15.51
CA SER A 56 14.39 -2.25 -15.45
C SER A 56 15.88 -2.58 -15.25
N ASP A 57 16.73 -1.83 -15.93
CA ASP A 57 18.19 -1.88 -15.75
C ASP A 57 18.71 -0.83 -14.76
N CYS A 58 17.82 -0.02 -14.19
CA CYS A 58 18.17 1.05 -13.29
C CYS A 58 17.07 1.31 -12.26
N ILE A 59 17.01 0.47 -11.21
CA ILE A 59 16.24 0.82 -10.01
C ILE A 59 17.18 1.39 -8.95
N PRO A 60 16.75 2.40 -8.16
CA PRO A 60 17.57 2.99 -7.13
C PRO A 60 17.86 1.99 -6.00
N TYR A 61 19.13 1.85 -5.62
CA TYR A 61 19.56 1.18 -4.42
C TYR A 61 20.32 2.14 -3.51
N HIS A 62 19.86 2.29 -2.29
CA HIS A 62 20.47 3.16 -1.30
C HIS A 62 21.38 2.34 -0.37
N SER A 63 22.68 2.56 -0.47
CA SER A 63 23.70 1.79 0.24
C SER A 63 23.73 2.08 1.74
N ASP A 64 23.43 3.29 2.17
CA ASP A 64 23.36 3.70 3.57
C ASP A 64 22.25 2.98 4.35
N GLY A 65 21.05 2.88 3.74
CA GLY A 65 19.90 2.15 4.27
C GLY A 65 19.86 0.67 3.87
N GLN A 66 20.67 0.25 2.88
CA GLN A 66 20.67 -1.09 2.31
C GLN A 66 19.30 -1.52 1.76
N TYR A 67 18.62 -0.64 1.02
CA TYR A 67 17.32 -0.93 0.43
C TYR A 67 17.27 -0.61 -1.06
N ALA A 68 16.54 -1.44 -1.81
CA ALA A 68 16.22 -1.22 -3.22
C ALA A 68 14.78 -0.68 -3.35
N LEU A 69 14.59 0.33 -4.18
CA LEU A 69 13.27 0.86 -4.52
C LEU A 69 12.71 0.12 -5.73
N ILE A 70 11.61 -0.59 -5.52
CA ILE A 70 10.98 -1.43 -6.53
C ILE A 70 9.80 -0.69 -7.15
N PRO A 71 9.75 -0.52 -8.49
CA PRO A 71 8.60 0.03 -9.19
C PRO A 71 7.44 -0.97 -9.13
N VAL A 72 6.40 -0.66 -8.33
CA VAL A 72 5.37 -1.63 -7.96
C VAL A 72 4.52 -2.05 -9.16
N VAL A 73 4.07 -1.11 -10.00
CA VAL A 73 3.23 -1.42 -11.16
C VAL A 73 3.98 -2.27 -12.19
N PRO A 74 5.18 -1.89 -12.66
CA PRO A 74 5.97 -2.73 -13.56
C PRO A 74 6.31 -4.11 -12.98
N MET A 75 6.56 -4.19 -11.69
CA MET A 75 6.79 -5.47 -11.00
C MET A 75 5.55 -6.38 -11.06
N LEU A 76 4.36 -5.86 -10.74
CA LEU A 76 3.10 -6.63 -10.79
C LEU A 76 2.80 -7.12 -12.21
N GLU A 77 2.97 -6.27 -13.21
CA GLU A 77 2.81 -6.64 -14.62
C GLU A 77 3.84 -7.71 -15.04
N GLY A 78 5.08 -7.58 -14.60
CA GLY A 78 6.13 -8.58 -14.83
C GLY A 78 5.85 -9.94 -14.18
N LEU A 79 5.14 -9.96 -13.07
CA LEU A 79 4.59 -11.17 -12.43
C LEU A 79 3.39 -11.76 -13.21
N GLY A 80 2.93 -11.13 -14.29
CA GLY A 80 1.74 -11.53 -15.03
C GLY A 80 0.42 -11.16 -14.33
N ILE A 81 0.47 -10.26 -13.35
CA ILE A 81 -0.72 -9.79 -12.62
C ILE A 81 -1.36 -8.67 -13.42
N SER A 82 -2.61 -8.86 -13.85
CA SER A 82 -3.38 -7.83 -14.54
C SER A 82 -3.96 -6.84 -13.56
N LEU A 83 -3.75 -5.54 -13.82
CA LEU A 83 -4.28 -4.45 -13.01
C LEU A 83 -5.58 -3.91 -13.65
N ASP A 84 -6.66 -3.88 -12.87
CA ASP A 84 -7.92 -3.23 -13.23
C ASP A 84 -7.95 -1.83 -12.60
N TRP A 85 -7.68 -0.80 -13.41
CA TRP A 85 -7.62 0.58 -12.97
C TRP A 85 -9.03 1.13 -12.76
N LEU A 86 -9.36 1.50 -11.53
CA LEU A 86 -10.63 2.10 -11.14
C LEU A 86 -10.63 3.61 -11.37
N ASP A 87 -9.46 4.22 -11.26
CA ASP A 87 -9.17 5.63 -11.56
C ASP A 87 -7.67 5.80 -11.88
N ASP A 88 -7.17 7.04 -11.96
CA ASP A 88 -5.77 7.35 -12.33
C ASP A 88 -4.74 6.86 -11.28
N HIS A 89 -5.18 6.53 -10.07
CA HIS A 89 -4.31 6.20 -8.94
C HIS A 89 -4.65 4.87 -8.28
N THR A 90 -5.86 4.38 -8.46
CA THR A 90 -6.38 3.20 -7.77
C THR A 90 -6.53 2.04 -8.73
N ALA A 91 -5.86 0.94 -8.46
CA ALA A 91 -5.98 -0.31 -9.22
C ALA A 91 -6.43 -1.45 -8.30
N ARG A 92 -7.23 -2.35 -8.88
CA ARG A 92 -7.60 -3.62 -8.26
C ARG A 92 -6.96 -4.76 -9.03
N PHE A 93 -6.51 -5.78 -8.33
CA PHE A 93 -5.96 -6.99 -8.93
C PHE A 93 -6.18 -8.19 -8.01
N GLU A 94 -5.93 -9.38 -8.55
CA GLU A 94 -6.02 -10.62 -7.80
C GLU A 94 -4.67 -11.34 -7.81
N VAL A 95 -4.26 -11.85 -6.66
CA VAL A 95 -3.09 -12.71 -6.52
C VAL A 95 -3.37 -13.76 -5.46
N SER A 96 -3.03 -15.02 -5.75
CA SER A 96 -3.28 -16.17 -4.86
C SER A 96 -4.74 -16.27 -4.39
N GLY A 97 -5.71 -15.96 -5.28
CA GLY A 97 -7.15 -15.98 -4.99
C GLY A 97 -7.65 -14.87 -4.05
N LYS A 98 -6.85 -13.83 -3.82
CA LYS A 98 -7.20 -12.69 -2.97
C LYS A 98 -7.24 -11.41 -3.79
N ALA A 99 -8.33 -10.67 -3.66
CA ALA A 99 -8.46 -9.35 -4.27
C ALA A 99 -7.70 -8.30 -3.43
N ILE A 100 -6.86 -7.53 -4.09
CA ILE A 100 -6.01 -6.49 -3.49
C ILE A 100 -6.29 -5.17 -4.19
N VAL A 101 -6.21 -4.08 -3.43
CA VAL A 101 -6.31 -2.72 -3.92
C VAL A 101 -4.98 -2.00 -3.68
N LEU A 102 -4.44 -1.43 -4.74
CA LEU A 102 -3.31 -0.52 -4.74
C LEU A 102 -3.84 0.90 -4.92
N ASP A 103 -3.46 1.81 -4.04
CA ASP A 103 -3.67 3.25 -4.22
C ASP A 103 -2.29 3.93 -4.21
N THR A 104 -1.86 4.38 -5.39
CA THR A 104 -0.54 5.00 -5.58
C THR A 104 -0.48 6.42 -5.03
N ALA A 105 -1.61 7.12 -4.94
CA ALA A 105 -1.67 8.47 -4.37
C ALA A 105 -1.66 8.44 -2.84
N ALA A 106 -2.38 7.48 -2.25
CA ALA A 106 -2.37 7.27 -0.80
C ALA A 106 -1.16 6.46 -0.31
N GLY A 107 -0.40 5.82 -1.23
CA GLY A 107 0.73 4.96 -0.87
C GLY A 107 0.28 3.71 -0.11
N THR A 108 -0.81 3.08 -0.51
CA THR A 108 -1.38 1.93 0.20
C THR A 108 -1.53 0.71 -0.70
N LEU A 109 -1.35 -0.45 -0.10
CA LEU A 109 -1.61 -1.76 -0.69
C LEU A 109 -2.33 -2.59 0.38
N ALA A 110 -3.56 -3.03 0.11
CA ALA A 110 -4.37 -3.73 1.10
C ALA A 110 -5.32 -4.75 0.46
N TYR A 111 -5.76 -5.73 1.23
CA TYR A 111 -6.84 -6.61 0.79
C TYR A 111 -8.15 -5.84 0.63
N ALA A 112 -8.91 -6.15 -0.42
CA ALA A 112 -10.18 -5.48 -0.70
C ALA A 112 -11.24 -5.69 0.39
N ASP A 113 -11.21 -6.82 1.09
CA ASP A 113 -12.08 -7.18 2.23
C ASP A 113 -11.57 -6.69 3.58
N SER A 114 -10.32 -6.21 3.65
CA SER A 114 -9.66 -5.75 4.86
C SER A 114 -8.83 -4.48 4.59
N PRO A 115 -9.46 -3.38 4.16
CA PRO A 115 -8.74 -2.18 3.69
C PRO A 115 -7.94 -1.46 4.79
N SER A 116 -8.22 -1.74 6.05
CA SER A 116 -7.45 -1.22 7.19
C SER A 116 -6.15 -1.98 7.45
N PHE A 117 -5.95 -3.14 6.81
CA PHE A 117 -4.74 -3.94 6.96
C PHE A 117 -3.79 -3.66 5.81
N SER A 118 -2.75 -2.87 6.07
CA SER A 118 -1.72 -2.58 5.06
C SER A 118 -0.83 -3.79 4.81
N LEU A 119 -0.56 -4.06 3.54
CA LEU A 119 0.46 -5.02 3.09
C LEU A 119 1.83 -4.35 2.91
N LEU A 120 1.91 -3.02 3.03
CA LEU A 120 3.13 -2.23 3.00
C LEU A 120 3.59 -1.98 4.43
N LEU A 121 4.25 -2.95 5.02
CA LEU A 121 4.81 -2.88 6.37
C LEU A 121 6.27 -3.32 6.33
N PRO A 122 7.17 -2.59 7.00
CA PRO A 122 8.57 -3.00 7.09
C PRO A 122 8.69 -4.41 7.66
N ALA A 123 9.60 -5.19 7.11
CA ALA A 123 9.90 -6.51 7.64
C ALA A 123 10.35 -6.40 9.11
N PRO A 124 10.01 -7.37 9.98
CA PRO A 124 10.54 -7.43 11.32
C PRO A 124 12.08 -7.44 11.29
N GLY A 125 12.70 -6.45 11.94
CA GLY A 125 14.15 -6.28 11.95
C GLY A 125 14.70 -5.42 10.81
N SER A 126 13.84 -4.79 10.00
CA SER A 126 14.27 -3.74 9.05
C SER A 126 15.05 -2.65 9.77
N LYS A 127 16.12 -2.17 9.14
CA LYS A 127 17.01 -1.14 9.69
C LYS A 127 16.49 0.27 9.44
N HIS A 128 15.48 0.40 8.59
CA HIS A 128 14.89 1.70 8.19
C HIS A 128 13.37 1.65 8.27
N PRO A 129 12.68 2.80 8.39
CA PRO A 129 11.24 2.88 8.30
C PRO A 129 10.76 2.48 6.89
N ALA A 130 9.44 2.28 6.73
CA ALA A 130 8.85 2.07 5.41
C ALA A 130 9.22 3.23 4.47
N VAL A 131 9.74 2.89 3.29
CA VAL A 131 10.02 3.85 2.23
C VAL A 131 9.04 3.64 1.10
N ILE A 132 8.16 4.60 0.93
CA ILE A 132 7.14 4.65 -0.12
C ILE A 132 7.28 6.01 -0.78
N THR A 133 7.52 6.05 -2.08
CA THR A 133 7.79 7.29 -2.80
C THR A 133 7.33 7.23 -4.25
N THR A 134 7.36 8.37 -4.94
CA THR A 134 7.16 8.45 -6.38
C THR A 134 8.35 9.15 -7.01
N ILE A 135 9.02 8.48 -7.94
CA ILE A 135 10.17 9.02 -8.68
C ILE A 135 9.78 9.07 -10.16
N ASP A 136 9.86 10.24 -10.77
CA ASP A 136 9.49 10.47 -12.18
C ASP A 136 8.09 9.95 -12.56
N GLY A 137 7.14 10.05 -11.62
CA GLY A 137 5.76 9.56 -11.81
C GLY A 137 5.59 8.06 -11.57
N VAL A 138 6.66 7.33 -11.24
CA VAL A 138 6.61 5.89 -10.95
C VAL A 138 6.48 5.68 -9.45
N PHE A 139 5.45 4.96 -9.03
CA PHE A 139 5.23 4.57 -7.63
C PHE A 139 6.22 3.48 -7.24
N MET A 140 7.05 3.78 -6.25
CA MET A 140 8.13 2.92 -5.78
C MET A 140 8.00 2.63 -4.29
N VAL A 141 8.33 1.40 -3.91
CA VAL A 141 8.33 0.95 -2.52
C VAL A 141 9.61 0.17 -2.27
N ASP A 142 10.23 0.37 -1.12
CA ASP A 142 11.40 -0.42 -0.78
C ASP A 142 11.07 -1.91 -0.61
N ARG A 143 12.05 -2.74 -0.92
CA ARG A 143 11.94 -4.20 -0.87
C ARG A 143 11.44 -4.71 0.49
N ASP A 144 11.96 -4.18 1.59
CA ASP A 144 11.64 -4.68 2.92
C ASP A 144 10.20 -4.33 3.33
N THR A 145 9.69 -3.20 2.86
CA THR A 145 8.28 -2.79 3.01
C THR A 145 7.33 -3.69 2.20
N LEU A 146 7.78 -4.22 1.05
CA LEU A 146 7.03 -5.19 0.23
C LEU A 146 7.08 -6.64 0.76
N MET A 147 7.92 -6.94 1.75
CA MET A 147 8.13 -8.32 2.20
C MET A 147 6.87 -9.01 2.72
N LEU A 148 5.97 -8.27 3.38
CA LEU A 148 4.71 -8.84 3.83
C LEU A 148 3.81 -9.24 2.65
N PHE A 149 3.71 -8.37 1.63
CA PHE A 149 3.00 -8.67 0.39
C PHE A 149 3.59 -9.91 -0.31
N PHE A 150 4.91 -10.00 -0.44
CA PHE A 150 5.59 -11.13 -1.05
C PHE A 150 5.31 -12.45 -0.31
N GLN A 151 5.49 -12.45 1.01
CA GLN A 151 5.30 -13.65 1.84
C GLN A 151 3.85 -14.15 1.80
N GLN A 152 2.87 -13.25 1.85
CA GLN A 152 1.45 -13.59 1.86
C GLN A 152 0.95 -14.16 0.52
N ASN A 153 1.70 -13.92 -0.56
CA ASN A 153 1.30 -14.28 -1.92
C ASN A 153 2.27 -15.27 -2.59
N GLY A 154 3.16 -15.91 -1.83
CA GLY A 154 4.08 -16.91 -2.35
C GLY A 154 5.11 -16.34 -3.35
N ILE A 155 5.43 -15.05 -3.24
CA ILE A 155 6.41 -14.38 -4.07
C ILE A 155 7.77 -14.42 -3.37
N TYR A 156 8.84 -14.73 -4.10
CA TYR A 156 10.21 -14.55 -3.60
C TYR A 156 10.79 -13.24 -4.09
N CYS A 157 11.72 -12.69 -3.31
CA CYS A 157 12.52 -11.54 -3.71
C CYS A 157 13.95 -11.74 -3.20
N TYR A 158 14.89 -11.83 -4.10
CA TYR A 158 16.32 -11.93 -3.80
C TYR A 158 17.06 -10.68 -4.29
N CYS A 159 18.02 -10.23 -3.49
CA CYS A 159 18.92 -9.15 -3.85
C CYS A 159 20.33 -9.73 -3.94
N TYR A 160 20.94 -9.58 -5.08
CA TYR A 160 22.30 -10.05 -5.37
C TYR A 160 23.22 -8.83 -5.48
N ASP A 161 23.86 -8.46 -4.37
CA ASP A 161 24.69 -7.25 -4.30
C ASP A 161 25.91 -7.33 -5.23
N ALA A 162 26.45 -8.55 -5.42
CA ALA A 162 27.60 -8.75 -6.32
C ALA A 162 27.31 -8.42 -7.78
N ASP A 163 26.06 -8.64 -8.21
CA ASP A 163 25.62 -8.43 -9.59
C ASP A 163 24.72 -7.18 -9.72
N CYS A 164 24.51 -6.43 -8.63
CA CYS A 164 23.59 -5.30 -8.56
C CYS A 164 22.22 -5.66 -9.15
N THR A 165 21.62 -6.74 -8.66
CA THR A 165 20.39 -7.30 -9.23
C THR A 165 19.37 -7.62 -8.13
N VAL A 166 18.10 -7.28 -8.40
CA VAL A 166 16.93 -7.74 -7.63
C VAL A 166 16.14 -8.70 -8.51
N GLU A 167 15.91 -9.91 -8.03
CA GLU A 167 15.13 -10.93 -8.71
C GLU A 167 13.85 -11.23 -7.93
N ILE A 168 12.71 -11.20 -8.63
CA ILE A 168 11.37 -11.44 -8.07
C ILE A 168 10.64 -12.49 -8.92
N GLY A 169 9.91 -13.39 -8.27
CA GLY A 169 9.10 -14.39 -8.95
C GLY A 169 8.21 -15.17 -7.99
N PHE A 170 7.41 -16.08 -8.54
CA PHE A 170 6.63 -17.01 -7.73
C PHE A 170 7.48 -18.18 -7.26
N ARG A 171 7.23 -18.65 -6.04
CA ARG A 171 7.82 -19.90 -5.56
C ARG A 171 7.22 -21.07 -6.33
N GLU A 172 8.02 -22.08 -6.62
CA GLU A 172 7.59 -23.25 -7.43
C GLU A 172 6.37 -23.98 -6.85
N ASP A 173 6.18 -23.92 -5.53
CA ASP A 173 5.04 -24.49 -4.81
C ASP A 173 3.80 -23.59 -4.80
N ALA A 174 3.91 -22.35 -5.28
CA ALA A 174 2.85 -21.36 -5.36
C ALA A 174 2.25 -21.23 -6.77
N THR A 175 2.37 -22.23 -7.64
CA THR A 175 1.80 -22.19 -8.99
C THR A 175 0.29 -21.95 -8.88
N PRO A 176 -0.27 -20.89 -9.46
CA PRO A 176 -1.70 -20.65 -9.45
C PRO A 176 -2.37 -21.83 -10.18
N SER A 177 -3.29 -22.49 -9.50
CA SER A 177 -4.17 -23.47 -10.15
C SER A 177 -4.96 -22.74 -11.24
N ALA A 178 -4.75 -23.16 -12.50
CA ALA A 178 -5.46 -22.66 -13.67
C ALA A 178 -6.97 -22.96 -13.58
#